data_94485aaaa7724e4beb19285ff8b64441
#
_entry.id   94485aaaa7724e4beb19285ff8b64441
#
_cell.length_a   1.000
_cell.length_b   1.000
_cell.length_c   1.000
_cell.angle_alpha   90.00
_cell.angle_beta   90.00
_cell.angle_gamma   90.00
#
_symmetry.space_group_name_H-M   'P 1'
#
loop_
_entity.id
_entity.type
_entity.pdbx_description
1 polymer ?
#
loop_
_entity_poly.entity_id
_entity_poly.type
_entity_poly.pdbx_seq_one_letter_code
_entity_poly.pdbx_strand_id
1 'polypeptide(L)'
;IDSEMMKVCLWASDYYEYPLGQVIFGALPSQVKRGIAIKDIKIFEDQYKRTSSKQMVVNLNDEQNSIFKKILRNIESFSTSLIYGITGSGKTEIYVKLAKEVIKKDKQVLIIVPEINLTPQTISRFKIYIDKNIQSYHSGQTLKRKMTTWLDVQNKKVDIIIGTRSSIFLPFKSLGLIIIDEEHDTSLK
;
A
#
# COMPACT_ATOMS: atom_id res chain seq x y z
N ILE A 1 0.18 -5.75 17.34
CA ILE A 1 1.00 -4.63 16.82
C ILE A 1 2.45 -5.04 17.00
N ASP A 2 3.24 -5.01 15.93
CA ASP A 2 4.68 -5.25 16.00
C ASP A 2 5.45 -4.00 16.48
N SER A 3 6.77 -4.14 16.63
CA SER A 3 7.62 -3.06 17.15
C SER A 3 7.66 -1.84 16.23
N GLU A 4 7.61 -2.04 14.91
CA GLU A 4 7.66 -0.93 13.96
C GLU A 4 6.36 -0.12 13.98
N MET A 5 5.21 -0.79 13.99
CA MET A 5 3.91 -0.13 14.10
C MET A 5 3.78 0.59 15.46
N MET A 6 4.34 0.01 16.53
CA MET A 6 4.34 0.67 17.84
C MET A 6 5.14 1.99 17.81
N LYS A 7 6.29 2.02 17.13
CA LYS A 7 7.06 3.26 16.94
C LYS A 7 6.26 4.33 16.20
N VAL A 8 5.52 3.93 15.15
CA VAL A 8 4.62 4.85 14.42
C VAL A 8 3.52 5.39 15.33
N CYS A 9 2.91 4.54 16.17
CA CYS A 9 1.88 4.97 17.11
C CYS A 9 2.43 5.91 18.18
N LEU A 10 3.61 5.64 18.72
CA LEU A 10 4.29 6.51 19.68
C LEU A 10 4.62 7.86 19.05
N TRP A 11 5.23 7.86 17.87
CA TRP A 11 5.49 9.10 17.14
C TRP A 11 4.22 9.92 16.86
N ALA A 12 3.15 9.27 16.39
CA ALA A 12 1.89 9.95 16.13
C ALA A 12 1.24 10.51 17.40
N SER A 13 1.32 9.77 18.52
CA SER A 13 0.84 10.24 19.82
C SER A 13 1.57 11.51 20.26
N ASP A 14 2.89 11.52 20.14
CA ASP A 14 3.74 12.64 20.52
C ASP A 14 3.54 13.84 19.58
N TYR A 15 3.61 13.61 18.27
CA TYR A 15 3.52 14.67 17.26
C TYR A 15 2.16 15.39 17.23
N TYR A 16 1.06 14.64 17.44
CA TYR A 16 -0.30 15.19 17.43
C TYR A 16 -0.83 15.49 18.83
N GLU A 17 -0.02 15.30 19.87
CA GLU A 17 -0.44 15.44 21.29
C GLU A 17 -1.73 14.66 21.59
N TYR A 18 -1.83 13.44 21.07
CA TYR A 18 -3.04 12.63 21.13
C TYR A 18 -2.82 11.36 21.97
N PRO A 19 -3.77 10.96 22.84
CA PRO A 19 -3.57 9.83 23.76
C PRO A 19 -3.15 8.55 23.05
N LEU A 20 -2.01 7.98 23.44
CA LEU A 20 -1.40 6.79 22.81
C LEU A 20 -2.38 5.63 22.67
N GLY A 21 -3.19 5.37 23.70
CA GLY A 21 -4.20 4.30 23.66
C GLY A 21 -5.22 4.48 22.53
N GLN A 22 -5.59 5.72 22.23
CA GLN A 22 -6.53 6.02 21.15
C GLN A 22 -5.86 5.88 19.77
N VAL A 23 -4.59 6.28 19.63
CA VAL A 23 -3.79 6.08 18.43
C VAL A 23 -3.66 4.58 18.12
N ILE A 24 -3.25 3.78 19.10
CA ILE A 24 -3.15 2.32 18.98
C ILE A 24 -4.51 1.73 18.61
N PHE A 25 -5.57 2.17 19.29
CA PHE A 25 -6.92 1.71 19.01
C PHE A 25 -7.36 2.08 17.58
N GLY A 26 -6.97 3.28 17.10
CA GLY A 26 -7.18 3.72 15.71
C GLY A 26 -6.53 2.80 14.68
N ALA A 27 -5.32 2.35 14.94
CA ALA A 27 -4.53 1.49 14.06
C ALA A 27 -5.03 0.04 13.95
N LEU A 28 -5.82 -0.43 14.93
CA LEU A 28 -6.29 -1.82 14.98
C LEU A 28 -7.58 -2.04 14.18
N PRO A 29 -7.75 -3.22 13.53
CA PRO A 29 -9.03 -3.63 12.97
C PRO A 29 -10.13 -3.75 14.03
N SER A 30 -11.37 -3.47 13.65
CA SER A 30 -12.51 -3.45 14.58
C SER A 30 -12.75 -4.78 15.31
N GLN A 31 -12.43 -5.91 14.68
CA GLN A 31 -12.56 -7.23 15.29
C GLN A 31 -11.56 -7.41 16.44
N VAL A 32 -10.32 -6.96 16.24
CA VAL A 32 -9.27 -6.99 17.27
C VAL A 32 -9.65 -6.06 18.43
N LYS A 33 -10.19 -4.89 18.14
CA LYS A 33 -10.71 -3.94 19.14
C LYS A 33 -11.79 -4.54 20.05
N ARG A 34 -12.58 -5.47 19.50
CA ARG A 34 -13.65 -6.19 20.24
C ARG A 34 -13.15 -7.40 21.02
N GLY A 35 -11.83 -7.63 21.05
CA GLY A 35 -11.24 -8.78 21.76
C GLY A 35 -11.45 -10.12 21.06
N ILE A 36 -11.86 -10.14 19.78
CA ILE A 36 -12.00 -11.38 19.03
C ILE A 36 -10.59 -11.90 18.73
N ALA A 37 -10.28 -13.11 19.19
CA ALA A 37 -8.98 -13.71 18.92
C ALA A 37 -8.80 -13.97 17.43
N ILE A 38 -7.62 -13.66 16.90
CA ILE A 38 -7.32 -13.79 15.46
C ILE A 38 -7.60 -15.20 14.93
N LYS A 39 -7.34 -16.24 15.75
CA LYS A 39 -7.64 -17.65 15.43
C LYS A 39 -9.12 -17.96 15.20
N ASP A 40 -10.01 -17.16 15.81
CA ASP A 40 -11.45 -17.36 15.75
C ASP A 40 -12.09 -16.59 14.58
N ILE A 41 -11.31 -15.81 13.87
CA ILE A 41 -11.76 -15.05 12.71
C ILE A 41 -11.75 -15.98 11.50
N LYS A 42 -12.96 -16.37 11.03
CA LYS A 42 -13.11 -17.11 9.77
C LYS A 42 -12.59 -16.24 8.61
N ILE A 43 -11.37 -16.50 8.20
CA ILE A 43 -10.74 -15.90 7.03
C ILE A 43 -11.37 -16.57 5.81
N PHE A 44 -11.98 -15.79 4.92
CA PHE A 44 -12.31 -16.33 3.60
C PHE A 44 -11.02 -16.33 2.80
N GLU A 45 -10.58 -17.51 2.38
CA GLU A 45 -9.67 -17.63 1.26
C GLU A 45 -10.43 -17.11 0.03
N ASP A 46 -10.32 -15.81 -0.22
CA ASP A 46 -10.59 -15.31 -1.56
C ASP A 46 -9.60 -16.06 -2.45
N GLN A 47 -10.12 -17.04 -3.17
CA GLN A 47 -9.36 -17.66 -4.25
C GLN A 47 -9.02 -16.52 -5.23
N TYR A 48 -7.81 -15.97 -5.06
CA TYR A 48 -7.27 -15.07 -6.05
C TYR A 48 -7.21 -15.85 -7.36
N LYS A 49 -8.25 -15.71 -8.19
CA LYS A 49 -8.19 -16.14 -9.57
C LYS A 49 -7.08 -15.33 -10.20
N ARG A 50 -5.91 -15.94 -10.32
CA ARG A 50 -4.89 -15.46 -11.24
C ARG A 50 -5.56 -15.37 -12.59
N THR A 51 -5.94 -14.19 -12.99
CA THR A 51 -6.33 -13.94 -14.38
C THR A 51 -5.01 -14.04 -15.15
N SER A 52 -4.83 -15.15 -15.85
CA SER A 52 -3.73 -15.37 -16.80
C SER A 52 -3.92 -14.47 -18.03
N SER A 53 -3.99 -13.17 -17.81
CA SER A 53 -3.93 -12.20 -18.90
C SER A 53 -2.46 -11.96 -19.24
N LYS A 54 -2.17 -11.97 -20.54
CA LYS A 54 -0.86 -11.61 -21.08
C LYS A 54 -0.43 -10.28 -20.47
N GLN A 55 0.63 -10.27 -19.65
CA GLN A 55 1.11 -9.05 -19.02
C GLN A 55 1.55 -8.04 -20.06
N MET A 56 1.11 -6.81 -19.90
CA MET A 56 1.63 -5.70 -20.69
C MET A 56 3.03 -5.31 -20.20
N VAL A 57 3.91 -5.01 -21.14
CA VAL A 57 5.23 -4.48 -20.85
C VAL A 57 5.13 -2.97 -20.70
N VAL A 58 5.65 -2.43 -19.60
CA VAL A 58 5.76 -0.98 -19.43
C VAL A 58 7.00 -0.50 -20.17
N ASN A 59 6.80 0.34 -21.19
CA ASN A 59 7.87 1.04 -21.88
C ASN A 59 7.93 2.48 -21.36
N LEU A 60 9.01 2.84 -20.70
CA LEU A 60 9.27 4.21 -20.27
C LEU A 60 9.94 4.98 -21.42
N ASN A 61 9.55 6.23 -21.60
CA ASN A 61 10.31 7.16 -22.43
C ASN A 61 11.64 7.54 -21.74
N ASP A 62 12.50 8.30 -22.42
CA ASP A 62 13.83 8.63 -21.92
C ASP A 62 13.78 9.42 -20.61
N GLU A 63 12.89 10.39 -20.48
CA GLU A 63 12.69 11.19 -19.29
C GLU A 63 12.22 10.33 -18.10
N GLN A 64 11.16 9.54 -18.30
CA GLN A 64 10.65 8.61 -17.30
C GLN A 64 11.71 7.59 -16.86
N ASN A 65 12.52 7.10 -17.82
CA ASN A 65 13.57 6.14 -17.54
C ASN A 65 14.73 6.79 -16.73
N SER A 66 15.03 8.05 -17.00
CA SER A 66 15.98 8.81 -16.21
C SER A 66 15.51 8.96 -14.74
N ILE A 67 14.26 9.36 -14.53
CA ILE A 67 13.63 9.45 -13.22
C ILE A 67 13.65 8.10 -12.50
N PHE A 68 13.20 7.05 -13.17
CA PHE A 68 13.19 5.68 -12.64
C PHE A 68 14.59 5.25 -12.17
N LYS A 69 15.62 5.42 -13.00
CA LYS A 69 17.00 5.07 -12.64
C LYS A 69 17.51 5.87 -11.46
N LYS A 70 17.17 7.16 -11.36
CA LYS A 70 17.58 8.03 -10.25
C LYS A 70 17.00 7.55 -8.93
N ILE A 71 15.70 7.20 -8.90
CA ILE A 71 15.04 6.67 -7.69
C ILE A 71 15.59 5.28 -7.35
N LEU A 72 15.78 4.42 -8.35
CA LEU A 72 16.23 3.05 -8.16
C LEU A 72 17.61 2.96 -7.48
N ARG A 73 18.51 3.94 -7.72
CA ARG A 73 19.83 3.97 -7.08
C ARG A 73 19.77 4.04 -5.55
N ASN A 74 18.72 4.65 -5.02
CA ASN A 74 18.53 4.85 -3.58
C ASN A 74 17.50 3.90 -2.96
N ILE A 75 17.03 2.90 -3.70
CA ILE A 75 15.91 2.03 -3.28
C ILE A 75 16.24 1.13 -2.08
N GLU A 76 17.50 0.95 -1.75
CA GLU A 76 17.97 0.14 -0.62
C GLU A 76 18.00 0.92 0.70
N SER A 77 18.03 2.25 0.64
CA SER A 77 18.06 3.12 1.80
C SER A 77 16.79 3.97 1.88
N PHE A 78 16.48 4.48 3.07
CA PHE A 78 15.38 5.43 3.22
C PHE A 78 15.73 6.72 2.46
N SER A 79 14.90 7.05 1.49
CA SER A 79 15.00 8.29 0.71
C SER A 79 13.62 8.74 0.25
N THR A 80 13.42 10.03 0.17
CA THR A 80 12.18 10.63 -0.35
C THR A 80 12.45 11.22 -1.72
N SER A 81 11.56 10.97 -2.68
CA SER A 81 11.65 11.54 -4.03
C SER A 81 10.30 12.13 -4.42
N LEU A 82 10.30 13.34 -4.93
CA LEU A 82 9.13 13.98 -5.51
C LEU A 82 9.19 13.81 -7.04
N ILE A 83 8.15 13.19 -7.61
CA ILE A 83 7.94 13.09 -9.06
C ILE A 83 6.95 14.18 -9.44
N TYR A 84 7.44 15.26 -10.03
CA TYR A 84 6.61 16.33 -10.53
C TYR A 84 6.19 16.07 -11.97
N GLY A 85 4.89 16.20 -12.27
CA GLY A 85 4.36 16.02 -13.62
C GLY A 85 2.84 16.19 -13.65
N ILE A 86 2.34 16.66 -14.78
CA ILE A 86 0.90 16.85 -15.01
C ILE A 86 0.16 15.50 -15.02
N THR A 87 -1.16 15.54 -14.89
CA THR A 87 -2.01 14.35 -15.06
C THR A 87 -1.82 13.80 -16.46
N GLY A 88 -1.66 12.47 -16.58
CA GLY A 88 -1.40 11.82 -17.87
C GLY A 88 0.07 11.80 -18.32
N SER A 89 1.02 12.37 -17.54
CA SER A 89 2.45 12.33 -17.89
C SER A 89 3.11 10.93 -17.75
N GLY A 90 2.35 9.91 -17.38
CA GLY A 90 2.86 8.55 -17.23
C GLY A 90 3.53 8.28 -15.89
N LYS A 91 3.17 8.98 -14.83
CA LYS A 91 3.67 8.70 -13.47
C LYS A 91 3.40 7.25 -13.05
N THR A 92 2.22 6.72 -13.42
CA THR A 92 1.81 5.36 -13.08
C THR A 92 2.74 4.30 -13.65
N GLU A 93 3.29 4.51 -14.85
CA GLU A 93 4.25 3.61 -15.48
C GLU A 93 5.56 3.53 -14.69
N ILE A 94 6.01 4.67 -14.13
CA ILE A 94 7.18 4.73 -13.24
C ILE A 94 6.86 3.96 -11.94
N TYR A 95 5.67 4.18 -11.35
CA TYR A 95 5.23 3.48 -10.14
C TYR A 95 5.22 1.96 -10.33
N VAL A 96 4.66 1.50 -11.45
CA VAL A 96 4.64 0.07 -11.79
C VAL A 96 6.04 -0.51 -11.89
N LYS A 97 6.97 0.18 -12.55
CA LYS A 97 8.36 -0.30 -12.65
C LYS A 97 9.07 -0.34 -11.29
N LEU A 98 8.93 0.71 -10.47
CA LEU A 98 9.49 0.74 -9.12
C LEU A 98 8.92 -0.39 -8.25
N ALA A 99 7.59 -0.57 -8.29
CA ALA A 99 6.93 -1.64 -7.55
C ALA A 99 7.46 -3.03 -7.97
N LYS A 100 7.64 -3.28 -9.27
CA LYS A 100 8.21 -4.55 -9.76
C LYS A 100 9.63 -4.80 -9.21
N GLU A 101 10.48 -3.79 -9.17
CA GLU A 101 11.85 -3.95 -8.66
C GLU A 101 11.86 -4.25 -7.15
N VAL A 102 10.98 -3.61 -6.39
CA VAL A 102 10.85 -3.84 -4.95
C VAL A 102 10.32 -5.24 -4.65
N ILE A 103 9.31 -5.69 -5.41
CA ILE A 103 8.71 -7.03 -5.24
C ILE A 103 9.71 -8.13 -5.61
N LYS A 104 10.59 -7.93 -6.61
CA LYS A 104 11.68 -8.87 -6.92
C LYS A 104 12.62 -9.11 -5.74
N LYS A 105 12.72 -8.16 -4.82
CA LYS A 105 13.50 -8.23 -3.58
C LYS A 105 12.70 -8.79 -2.39
N ASP A 106 11.58 -9.43 -2.65
CA ASP A 106 10.67 -9.98 -1.63
C ASP A 106 10.16 -8.92 -0.63
N LYS A 107 10.00 -7.67 -1.07
CA LYS A 107 9.45 -6.58 -0.28
C LYS A 107 8.04 -6.21 -0.75
N GLN A 108 7.25 -5.68 0.16
CA GLN A 108 5.87 -5.24 -0.07
C GLN A 108 5.85 -3.76 -0.48
N VAL A 109 4.80 -3.38 -1.21
CA VAL A 109 4.58 -2.01 -1.70
C VAL A 109 3.26 -1.47 -1.19
N LEU A 110 3.26 -0.24 -0.72
CA LEU A 110 2.07 0.52 -0.39
C LEU A 110 1.91 1.68 -1.38
N ILE A 111 0.74 1.76 -2.00
CA ILE A 111 0.35 2.88 -2.87
C ILE A 111 -0.83 3.58 -2.21
N ILE A 112 -0.64 4.82 -1.80
CA ILE A 112 -1.67 5.66 -1.19
C ILE A 112 -2.25 6.56 -2.26
N VAL A 113 -3.56 6.54 -2.38
CA VAL A 113 -4.32 7.36 -3.32
C VAL A 113 -5.45 8.08 -2.59
N PRO A 114 -5.92 9.25 -3.07
CA PRO A 114 -7.16 9.87 -2.59
C PRO A 114 -8.35 8.90 -2.70
N GLU A 115 -9.31 9.00 -1.79
CA GLU A 115 -10.48 8.09 -1.79
C GLU A 115 -11.23 8.09 -3.12
N ILE A 116 -11.37 9.24 -3.75
CA ILE A 116 -12.03 9.41 -5.06
C ILE A 116 -11.31 8.65 -6.19
N ASN A 117 -9.99 8.49 -6.06
CA ASN A 117 -9.14 7.83 -7.07
C ASN A 117 -9.01 6.32 -6.84
N LEU A 118 -9.49 5.80 -5.71
CA LEU A 118 -9.44 4.37 -5.40
C LEU A 118 -10.60 3.63 -6.08
N THR A 119 -10.56 3.55 -7.39
CA THR A 119 -11.56 2.89 -8.22
C THR A 119 -11.12 1.49 -8.65
N PRO A 120 -12.06 0.60 -9.05
CA PRO A 120 -11.70 -0.68 -9.66
C PRO A 120 -10.80 -0.52 -10.89
N GLN A 121 -10.94 0.57 -11.62
CA GLN A 121 -10.11 0.90 -12.79
C GLN A 121 -8.65 1.16 -12.39
N THR A 122 -8.42 1.91 -11.32
CA THR A 122 -7.06 2.15 -10.79
C THR A 122 -6.38 0.84 -10.41
N ILE A 123 -7.09 -0.04 -9.69
CA ILE A 123 -6.57 -1.36 -9.32
C ILE A 123 -6.29 -2.20 -10.57
N SER A 124 -7.20 -2.20 -11.54
CA SER A 124 -7.06 -2.95 -12.79
C SER A 124 -5.85 -2.49 -13.60
N ARG A 125 -5.54 -1.19 -13.62
CA ARG A 125 -4.33 -0.66 -14.27
C ARG A 125 -3.06 -1.33 -13.75
N PHE A 126 -2.92 -1.46 -12.43
CA PHE A 126 -1.74 -2.14 -11.87
C PHE A 126 -1.75 -3.63 -12.19
N LYS A 127 -2.91 -4.30 -12.15
CA LYS A 127 -3.06 -5.73 -12.46
C LYS A 127 -2.69 -6.09 -13.90
N ILE A 128 -2.91 -5.20 -14.86
CA ILE A 128 -2.51 -5.40 -16.26
C ILE A 128 -0.99 -5.57 -16.39
N TYR A 129 -0.23 -4.86 -15.57
CA TYR A 129 1.22 -4.84 -15.65
C TYR A 129 1.90 -5.77 -14.64
N ILE A 130 1.27 -6.07 -13.51
CA ILE A 130 1.87 -6.78 -12.38
C ILE A 130 1.05 -8.03 -12.07
N ASP A 131 1.63 -9.22 -12.34
CA ASP A 131 1.02 -10.51 -11.97
C ASP A 131 1.44 -10.90 -10.56
N LYS A 132 0.89 -10.18 -9.61
CA LYS A 132 1.15 -10.36 -8.17
C LYS A 132 -0.13 -10.10 -7.39
N ASN A 133 -0.12 -10.44 -6.11
CA ASN A 133 -1.29 -10.24 -5.27
C ASN A 133 -1.44 -8.76 -4.91
N ILE A 134 -2.39 -8.09 -5.59
CA ILE A 134 -2.75 -6.70 -5.34
C ILE A 134 -4.11 -6.66 -4.64
N GLN A 135 -4.15 -6.05 -3.46
CA GLN A 135 -5.40 -5.81 -2.74
C GLN A 135 -5.64 -4.31 -2.52
N SER A 136 -6.91 -3.94 -2.37
CA SER A 136 -7.29 -2.59 -1.95
C SER A 136 -7.54 -2.54 -0.44
N TYR A 137 -7.39 -1.33 0.15
CA TYR A 137 -7.75 -1.08 1.55
C TYR A 137 -8.32 0.32 1.71
N HIS A 138 -9.60 0.44 2.10
CA HIS A 138 -10.29 1.72 2.23
C HIS A 138 -11.48 1.67 3.19
N SER A 139 -12.00 2.84 3.56
CA SER A 139 -13.10 3.00 4.53
C SER A 139 -14.38 2.26 4.14
N GLY A 140 -14.74 2.22 2.86
CA GLY A 140 -15.94 1.58 2.34
C GLY A 140 -15.95 0.04 2.30
N GLN A 141 -14.85 -0.61 2.68
CA GLN A 141 -14.79 -2.07 2.75
C GLN A 141 -15.50 -2.61 3.99
N THR A 142 -16.07 -3.82 3.88
CA THR A 142 -16.63 -4.53 5.02
C THR A 142 -15.57 -4.82 6.08
N LEU A 143 -15.98 -4.87 7.36
CA LEU A 143 -15.07 -5.18 8.48
C LEU A 143 -14.33 -6.49 8.25
N LYS A 144 -15.02 -7.48 7.69
CA LYS A 144 -14.43 -8.78 7.36
C LYS A 144 -13.33 -8.65 6.32
N ARG A 145 -13.56 -7.90 5.23
CA ARG A 145 -12.57 -7.68 4.19
C ARG A 145 -11.34 -6.95 4.72
N LYS A 146 -11.55 -5.89 5.51
CA LYS A 146 -10.45 -5.17 6.18
C LYS A 146 -9.59 -6.09 7.03
N MET A 147 -10.22 -6.97 7.82
CA MET A 147 -9.50 -7.91 8.66
C MET A 147 -8.72 -8.95 7.84
N THR A 148 -9.33 -9.50 6.78
CA THR A 148 -8.65 -10.43 5.87
C THR A 148 -7.42 -9.77 5.25
N THR A 149 -7.58 -8.56 4.69
CA THR A 149 -6.45 -7.81 4.11
C THR A 149 -5.36 -7.51 5.15
N TRP A 150 -5.75 -7.15 6.38
CA TRP A 150 -4.80 -6.90 7.48
C TRP A 150 -3.94 -8.13 7.77
N LEU A 151 -4.57 -9.31 7.89
CA LEU A 151 -3.88 -10.58 8.10
C LEU A 151 -3.03 -11.01 6.90
N ASP A 152 -3.52 -10.80 5.69
CA ASP A 152 -2.79 -11.14 4.46
C ASP A 152 -1.52 -10.28 4.32
N VAL A 153 -1.59 -8.99 4.69
CA VAL A 153 -0.41 -8.11 4.71
C VAL A 153 0.60 -8.58 5.76
N GLN A 154 0.13 -8.86 6.97
CA GLN A 154 0.97 -9.34 8.07
C GLN A 154 1.69 -10.68 7.73
N ASN A 155 1.03 -11.54 6.98
CA ASN A 155 1.56 -12.85 6.58
C ASN A 155 2.30 -12.83 5.23
N LYS A 156 2.58 -11.65 4.66
CA LYS A 156 3.21 -11.47 3.34
C LYS A 156 2.47 -12.19 2.20
N LYS A 157 1.16 -12.39 2.33
CA LYS A 157 0.32 -12.94 1.25
C LYS A 157 -0.04 -11.90 0.19
N VAL A 158 0.23 -10.62 0.45
CA VAL A 158 -0.04 -9.49 -0.45
C VAL A 158 1.26 -8.80 -0.81
N ASP A 159 1.47 -8.59 -2.10
CA ASP A 159 2.66 -7.90 -2.62
C ASP A 159 2.44 -6.39 -2.68
N ILE A 160 1.24 -5.95 -3.07
CA ILE A 160 0.88 -4.54 -3.21
C ILE A 160 -0.44 -4.24 -2.52
N ILE A 161 -0.46 -3.21 -1.70
CA ILE A 161 -1.69 -2.57 -1.23
C ILE A 161 -1.87 -1.25 -1.98
N ILE A 162 -3.07 -1.06 -2.53
CA ILE A 162 -3.53 0.25 -3.02
C ILE A 162 -4.62 0.70 -2.06
N GLY A 163 -4.38 1.77 -1.33
CA GLY A 163 -5.29 2.17 -0.26
C GLY A 163 -5.35 3.68 -0.03
N THR A 164 -6.23 4.07 0.88
CA THR A 164 -6.34 5.43 1.38
C THR A 164 -5.45 5.65 2.60
N ARG A 165 -5.46 6.83 3.22
CA ARG A 165 -4.64 7.16 4.41
C ARG A 165 -4.61 6.06 5.47
N SER A 166 -5.76 5.43 5.74
CA SER A 166 -5.84 4.38 6.77
C SER A 166 -4.99 3.14 6.49
N SER A 167 -4.53 2.96 5.26
CA SER A 167 -3.67 1.83 4.88
C SER A 167 -2.25 1.93 5.44
N ILE A 168 -1.83 3.10 5.93
CA ILE A 168 -0.53 3.28 6.58
C ILE A 168 -0.41 2.45 7.87
N PHE A 169 -1.54 2.11 8.49
CA PHE A 169 -1.58 1.30 9.71
C PHE A 169 -1.67 -0.20 9.46
N LEU A 170 -1.48 -0.65 8.23
CA LEU A 170 -1.39 -2.08 7.93
C LEU A 170 -0.04 -2.64 8.39
N PRO A 171 -0.02 -3.86 8.95
CA PRO A 171 1.19 -4.46 9.54
C PRO A 171 2.08 -5.07 8.46
N PHE A 172 2.69 -4.23 7.64
CA PHE A 172 3.64 -4.68 6.62
C PHE A 172 4.86 -5.33 7.29
N LYS A 173 5.19 -6.54 6.89
CA LYS A 173 6.32 -7.29 7.44
C LYS A 173 7.66 -6.90 6.77
N SER A 174 7.61 -6.48 5.53
CA SER A 174 8.80 -6.07 4.76
C SER A 174 8.45 -4.98 3.75
N LEU A 175 7.97 -3.83 4.25
CA LEU A 175 7.66 -2.68 3.41
C LEU A 175 8.94 -2.14 2.77
N GLY A 176 8.96 -2.03 1.44
CA GLY A 176 10.13 -1.56 0.68
C GLY A 176 9.87 -0.29 -0.11
N LEU A 177 8.60 0.07 -0.33
CA LEU A 177 8.26 1.26 -1.08
C LEU A 177 6.89 1.79 -0.65
N ILE A 178 6.81 3.09 -0.44
CA ILE A 178 5.55 3.82 -0.29
C ILE A 178 5.46 4.80 -1.45
N ILE A 179 4.36 4.75 -2.18
CA ILE A 179 4.02 5.72 -3.22
C ILE A 179 2.80 6.50 -2.74
N ILE A 180 2.88 7.81 -2.77
CA ILE A 180 1.74 8.70 -2.48
C ILE A 180 1.40 9.41 -3.79
N ASP A 181 0.30 9.03 -4.41
CA ASP A 181 -0.18 9.65 -5.63
C ASP A 181 -1.09 10.82 -5.29
N GLU A 182 -1.02 11.90 -6.08
CA GLU A 182 -1.78 13.16 -5.86
C GLU A 182 -1.57 13.70 -4.43
N GLU A 183 -0.30 13.81 -3.98
CA GLU A 183 0.05 14.17 -2.59
C GLU A 183 -0.52 15.53 -2.16
N HIS A 184 -0.82 16.41 -3.12
CA HIS A 184 -1.43 17.70 -2.89
C HIS A 184 -2.93 17.63 -2.53
N ASP A 185 -3.59 16.49 -2.72
CA ASP A 185 -5.00 16.31 -2.40
C ASP A 185 -5.25 16.48 -0.89
N THR A 186 -6.24 17.31 -0.56
CA THR A 186 -6.57 17.63 0.84
C THR A 186 -7.05 16.42 1.63
N SER A 187 -7.56 15.38 0.97
CA SER A 187 -7.97 14.14 1.62
C SER A 187 -6.78 13.32 2.16
N LEU A 188 -5.56 13.63 1.75
CA LEU A 188 -4.33 12.99 2.24
C LEU A 188 -3.67 13.76 3.41
N LYS A 189 -4.17 14.94 3.73
CA LYS A 189 -3.67 15.79 4.82
C LYS A 189 -4.39 15.54 6.13
#